data_8c96fbb5021f90b2d10bd2786db3a6b2
#
_entry.id   8c96fbb5021f90b2d10bd2786db3a6b2
#
_cell.length_a   1.000
_cell.length_b   1.000
_cell.length_c   1.000
_cell.angle_alpha   90.00
_cell.angle_beta   90.00
_cell.angle_gamma   90.00
#
_symmetry.space_group_name_H-M   'P 1'
#
loop_
_entity.id
_entity.type
_entity.pdbx_description
1 polymer ?
#
loop_
_entity_poly.entity_id
_entity_poly.type
_entity_poly.pdbx_seq_one_letter_code
_entity_poly.pdbx_strand_id
1 'polypeptide(L)'
;MIFQQFNLLAQRNVLQNVCFPMEIAGVPKAEAKKRAAELLKLVGLEERMKAYPAQLSGGQKQRVAIARAMSTNPKVLLCDEATSALDPNTTKSILELLKKINRELGITVIVITHEMAVIESICDRVAIIDHSHIAESGKVSEIFSGPKSEIGRQLILGETLGQKTSFARARQIRVIFNGQESSEPIISNMVLACSRIPTISGARRWDRCFCSSRRTRWMQGVSAII
;
A
#
# COMPACT_ATOMS: atom_id res chain seq x y z
N MET A 1 -0.89 2.96 18.62
CA MET A 1 -0.44 3.70 17.44
C MET A 1 1.03 3.42 17.20
N ILE A 2 1.43 3.24 15.95
CA ILE A 2 2.81 3.07 15.50
C ILE A 2 3.16 4.35 14.74
N PHE A 3 4.31 4.93 15.05
CA PHE A 3 4.77 6.19 14.46
C PHE A 3 5.91 5.93 13.48
N GLN A 4 6.16 6.85 12.58
CA GLN A 4 7.26 6.86 11.63
C GLN A 4 8.63 6.71 12.33
N GLN A 5 8.85 7.47 13.39
CA GLN A 5 9.98 7.30 14.31
C GLN A 5 9.55 6.34 15.41
N PHE A 6 10.14 5.18 15.50
CA PHE A 6 9.76 4.06 16.38
C PHE A 6 9.40 4.45 17.82
N ASN A 7 9.88 5.60 18.31
CA ASN A 7 9.64 6.16 19.64
C ASN A 7 9.86 5.15 20.78
N LEU A 8 10.91 4.34 20.65
CA LEU A 8 11.30 3.41 21.69
C LEU A 8 12.01 4.13 22.84
N LEU A 9 11.75 3.68 24.05
CA LEU A 9 12.42 4.18 25.25
C LEU A 9 13.86 3.67 25.26
N ALA A 10 14.82 4.57 25.01
CA ALA A 10 16.23 4.22 24.84
C ALA A 10 16.85 3.57 26.08
N GLN A 11 16.39 3.95 27.28
CA GLN A 11 16.87 3.45 28.57
C GLN A 11 16.22 2.12 28.99
N ARG A 12 15.27 1.61 28.22
CA ARG A 12 14.58 0.35 28.47
C ARG A 12 14.94 -0.68 27.40
N ASN A 13 15.13 -1.93 27.82
CA ASN A 13 15.34 -3.02 26.88
C ASN A 13 14.03 -3.34 26.08
N VAL A 14 14.12 -4.23 25.11
CA VAL A 14 13.02 -4.63 24.23
C VAL A 14 11.79 -5.11 25.01
N LEU A 15 12.00 -6.03 25.97
CA LEU A 15 10.90 -6.54 26.81
C LEU A 15 10.23 -5.44 27.61
N GLN A 16 11.01 -4.55 28.23
CA GLN A 16 10.51 -3.44 29.01
C GLN A 16 9.77 -2.40 28.16
N ASN A 17 10.19 -2.18 26.89
CA ASN A 17 9.47 -1.32 25.94
C ASN A 17 8.08 -1.88 25.66
N VAL A 18 7.94 -3.18 25.47
CA VAL A 18 6.63 -3.81 25.21
C VAL A 18 5.77 -3.88 26.46
N CYS A 19 6.37 -4.03 27.67
CA CYS A 19 5.62 -3.98 28.94
C CYS A 19 5.07 -2.59 29.25
N PHE A 20 5.71 -1.53 28.79
CA PHE A 20 5.45 -0.15 29.23
C PHE A 20 3.97 0.28 29.14
N PRO A 21 3.21 0.06 28.05
CA PRO A 21 1.79 0.42 28.02
C PRO A 21 0.95 -0.35 29.04
N MET A 22 1.30 -1.60 29.33
CA MET A 22 0.62 -2.44 30.32
C MET A 22 0.92 -1.98 31.74
N GLU A 23 2.18 -1.52 31.99
CA GLU A 23 2.56 -0.91 33.27
C GLU A 23 1.72 0.34 33.57
N ILE A 24 1.53 1.21 32.55
CA ILE A 24 0.66 2.40 32.67
C ILE A 24 -0.81 2.01 32.93
N ALA A 25 -1.26 0.92 32.31
CA ALA A 25 -2.63 0.41 32.50
C ALA A 25 -2.83 -0.34 33.82
N GLY A 26 -1.81 -0.42 34.69
CA GLY A 26 -1.89 -1.07 35.99
C GLY A 26 -1.87 -2.61 35.95
N VAL A 27 -1.48 -3.22 34.83
CA VAL A 27 -1.38 -4.67 34.70
C VAL A 27 -0.25 -5.23 35.60
N PRO A 28 -0.49 -6.32 36.35
CA PRO A 28 0.51 -6.94 37.19
C PRO A 28 1.79 -7.27 36.41
N LYS A 29 2.96 -6.96 37.01
CA LYS A 29 4.27 -7.09 36.34
C LYS A 29 4.56 -8.49 35.78
N ALA A 30 4.09 -9.54 36.44
CA ALA A 30 4.26 -10.92 35.97
C ALA A 30 3.46 -11.18 34.70
N GLU A 31 2.21 -10.71 34.66
CA GLU A 31 1.32 -10.83 33.51
C GLU A 31 1.80 -9.99 32.33
N ALA A 32 2.20 -8.73 32.59
CA ALA A 32 2.77 -7.86 31.56
C ALA A 32 4.03 -8.49 30.91
N LYS A 33 4.93 -9.09 31.69
CA LYS A 33 6.10 -9.79 31.15
C LYS A 33 5.73 -11.00 30.31
N LYS A 34 4.76 -11.82 30.77
CA LYS A 34 4.30 -13.00 30.02
C LYS A 34 3.73 -12.56 28.67
N ARG A 35 2.81 -11.60 28.69
CA ARG A 35 2.20 -11.07 27.46
C ARG A 35 3.22 -10.43 26.53
N ALA A 36 4.16 -9.65 27.04
CA ALA A 36 5.23 -9.05 26.25
C ALA A 36 6.12 -10.12 25.56
N ALA A 37 6.44 -11.21 26.27
CA ALA A 37 7.22 -12.30 25.69
C ALA A 37 6.47 -13.00 24.55
N GLU A 38 5.16 -13.25 24.71
CA GLU A 38 4.30 -13.81 23.65
C GLU A 38 4.28 -12.92 22.40
N LEU A 39 4.13 -11.60 22.59
CA LEU A 39 4.13 -10.64 21.49
C LEU A 39 5.50 -10.54 20.80
N LEU A 40 6.59 -10.60 21.56
CA LEU A 40 7.95 -10.60 21.01
C LEU A 40 8.22 -11.86 20.20
N LYS A 41 7.69 -13.00 20.61
CA LYS A 41 7.73 -14.23 19.83
C LYS A 41 6.92 -14.10 18.53
N LEU A 42 5.72 -13.50 18.58
CA LEU A 42 4.86 -13.26 17.41
C LEU A 42 5.59 -12.40 16.35
N VAL A 43 6.35 -11.38 16.78
CA VAL A 43 7.09 -10.51 15.86
C VAL A 43 8.51 -11.02 15.54
N GLY A 44 8.91 -12.20 16.03
CA GLY A 44 10.20 -12.85 15.74
C GLY A 44 11.39 -12.19 16.43
N LEU A 45 11.21 -11.70 17.66
CA LEU A 45 12.26 -11.05 18.47
C LEU A 45 12.48 -11.72 19.84
N GLU A 46 12.18 -13.00 19.97
CA GLU A 46 12.31 -13.75 21.21
C GLU A 46 13.75 -13.70 21.77
N GLU A 47 14.75 -13.86 20.91
CA GLU A 47 16.17 -13.84 21.30
C GLU A 47 16.69 -12.43 21.64
N ARG A 48 15.94 -11.38 21.30
CA ARG A 48 16.33 -9.97 21.49
C ARG A 48 15.67 -9.28 22.67
N MET A 49 14.96 -10.00 23.54
CA MET A 49 14.21 -9.43 24.67
C MET A 49 15.05 -8.56 25.60
N LYS A 50 16.34 -8.91 25.79
CA LYS A 50 17.28 -8.19 26.66
C LYS A 50 18.04 -7.07 25.95
N ALA A 51 17.98 -6.99 24.61
CA ALA A 51 18.67 -5.96 23.83
C ALA A 51 18.07 -4.56 24.08
N TYR A 52 18.87 -3.54 23.89
CA TYR A 52 18.45 -2.14 23.95
C TYR A 52 18.20 -1.61 22.53
N PRO A 53 17.38 -0.54 22.37
CA PRO A 53 17.06 0.02 21.06
C PRO A 53 18.28 0.38 20.21
N ALA A 54 19.38 0.82 20.82
CA ALA A 54 20.62 1.12 20.10
C ALA A 54 21.27 -0.10 19.42
N GLN A 55 20.95 -1.31 19.87
CA GLN A 55 21.50 -2.57 19.37
C GLN A 55 20.61 -3.22 18.27
N LEU A 56 19.55 -2.53 17.85
CA LEU A 56 18.55 -3.05 16.90
C LEU A 56 18.66 -2.37 15.54
N SER A 57 18.43 -3.14 14.48
CA SER A 57 18.20 -2.58 13.15
C SER A 57 16.87 -1.82 13.08
N GLY A 58 16.67 -0.99 12.05
CA GLY A 58 15.41 -0.26 11.82
C GLY A 58 14.18 -1.18 11.81
N GLY A 59 14.24 -2.27 11.07
CA GLY A 59 13.16 -3.26 11.01
C GLY A 59 12.91 -3.98 12.35
N GLN A 60 13.95 -4.24 13.15
CA GLN A 60 13.80 -4.78 14.50
C GLN A 60 13.14 -3.77 15.44
N LYS A 61 13.53 -2.49 15.38
CA LYS A 61 12.88 -1.41 16.14
C LYS A 61 11.40 -1.30 15.78
N GLN A 62 11.04 -1.41 14.50
CA GLN A 62 9.67 -1.39 14.04
C GLN A 62 8.86 -2.58 14.58
N ARG A 63 9.43 -3.78 14.57
CA ARG A 63 8.78 -4.96 15.16
C ARG A 63 8.54 -4.80 16.66
N VAL A 64 9.47 -4.17 17.41
CA VAL A 64 9.27 -3.83 18.83
C VAL A 64 8.12 -2.80 18.98
N ALA A 65 8.07 -1.78 18.13
CA ALA A 65 6.99 -0.78 18.17
C ALA A 65 5.61 -1.41 17.88
N ILE A 66 5.54 -2.37 16.95
CA ILE A 66 4.33 -3.16 16.67
C ILE A 66 3.93 -3.99 17.91
N ALA A 67 4.86 -4.76 18.49
CA ALA A 67 4.60 -5.56 19.70
C ALA A 67 4.12 -4.68 20.86
N ARG A 68 4.77 -3.52 21.07
CA ARG A 68 4.36 -2.53 22.08
C ARG A 68 2.94 -2.00 21.83
N ALA A 69 2.59 -1.67 20.59
CA ALA A 69 1.25 -1.20 20.25
C ALA A 69 0.17 -2.26 20.45
N MET A 70 0.56 -3.54 20.37
CA MET A 70 -0.33 -4.70 20.56
C MET A 70 -0.50 -5.10 22.04
N SER A 71 0.33 -4.58 22.95
CA SER A 71 0.40 -5.05 24.33
C SER A 71 -0.90 -4.88 25.12
N THR A 72 -1.69 -3.86 24.80
CA THR A 72 -2.98 -3.54 25.45
C THR A 72 -4.20 -4.12 24.72
N ASN A 73 -4.02 -5.11 23.86
CA ASN A 73 -5.10 -5.76 23.09
C ASN A 73 -6.01 -4.77 22.35
N PRO A 74 -5.48 -3.88 21.49
CA PRO A 74 -6.27 -2.89 20.79
C PRO A 74 -7.22 -3.52 19.78
N LYS A 75 -8.42 -2.94 19.60
CA LYS A 75 -9.32 -3.31 18.49
C LYS A 75 -8.88 -2.70 17.16
N VAL A 76 -8.18 -1.58 17.21
CA VAL A 76 -7.69 -0.83 16.04
C VAL A 76 -6.22 -0.49 16.22
N LEU A 77 -5.41 -0.79 15.22
CA LEU A 77 -3.99 -0.45 15.14
C LEU A 77 -3.79 0.65 14.10
N LEU A 78 -3.32 1.81 14.54
CA LEU A 78 -2.98 2.93 13.65
C LEU A 78 -1.48 2.86 13.31
N CYS A 79 -1.16 2.90 12.04
CA CYS A 79 0.21 2.90 11.50
C CYS A 79 0.43 4.19 10.70
N ASP A 80 1.22 5.10 11.25
CA ASP A 80 1.54 6.37 10.63
C ASP A 80 2.92 6.28 9.99
N GLU A 81 2.96 6.23 8.67
CA GLU A 81 4.17 6.05 7.85
C GLU A 81 5.14 4.97 8.38
N ALA A 82 4.57 3.85 8.82
CA ALA A 82 5.29 2.82 9.57
C ALA A 82 6.43 2.12 8.78
N THR A 83 6.58 2.40 7.49
CA THR A 83 7.56 1.78 6.59
C THR A 83 8.48 2.77 5.87
N SER A 84 8.22 4.08 5.95
CA SER A 84 8.93 5.10 5.17
C SER A 84 10.45 5.21 5.46
N ALA A 85 10.88 4.77 6.64
CA ALA A 85 12.29 4.79 7.07
C ALA A 85 13.01 3.44 6.87
N LEU A 86 12.40 2.49 6.15
CA LEU A 86 12.89 1.12 5.99
C LEU A 86 13.29 0.84 4.54
N ASP A 87 14.22 -0.09 4.36
CA ASP A 87 14.54 -0.62 3.05
C ASP A 87 13.38 -1.46 2.47
N PRO A 88 13.30 -1.65 1.14
CA PRO A 88 12.17 -2.34 0.50
C PRO A 88 11.91 -3.77 1.01
N ASN A 89 12.96 -4.53 1.31
CA ASN A 89 12.82 -5.92 1.80
C ASN A 89 12.26 -5.94 3.22
N THR A 90 12.76 -5.05 4.07
CA THR A 90 12.26 -4.87 5.43
C THR A 90 10.82 -4.37 5.43
N THR A 91 10.50 -3.40 4.57
CA THR A 91 9.12 -2.91 4.34
C THR A 91 8.18 -4.06 4.05
N LYS A 92 8.49 -4.89 3.05
CA LYS A 92 7.68 -6.06 2.70
C LYS A 92 7.46 -6.99 3.89
N SER A 93 8.51 -7.28 4.64
CA SER A 93 8.45 -8.14 5.83
C SER A 93 7.57 -7.55 6.95
N ILE A 94 7.57 -6.23 7.13
CA ILE A 94 6.69 -5.54 8.11
C ILE A 94 5.23 -5.56 7.64
N LEU A 95 4.98 -5.35 6.34
CA LEU A 95 3.63 -5.40 5.78
C LEU A 95 3.02 -6.81 5.89
N GLU A 96 3.80 -7.84 5.62
CA GLU A 96 3.40 -9.24 5.82
C GLU A 96 3.07 -9.53 7.29
N LEU A 97 3.87 -9.01 8.23
CA LEU A 97 3.61 -9.12 9.65
C LEU A 97 2.29 -8.43 10.05
N LEU A 98 2.02 -7.21 9.57
CA LEU A 98 0.77 -6.50 9.83
C LEU A 98 -0.44 -7.26 9.27
N LYS A 99 -0.32 -7.84 8.08
CA LYS A 99 -1.34 -8.68 7.46
C LYS A 99 -1.62 -9.95 8.27
N LYS A 100 -0.56 -10.58 8.78
CA LYS A 100 -0.66 -11.74 9.68
C LYS A 100 -1.39 -11.37 10.97
N ILE A 101 -1.01 -10.28 11.61
CA ILE A 101 -1.63 -9.76 12.84
C ILE A 101 -3.12 -9.47 12.62
N ASN A 102 -3.48 -8.80 11.52
CA ASN A 102 -4.88 -8.54 11.18
C ASN A 102 -5.69 -9.82 11.08
N ARG A 103 -5.17 -10.84 10.37
CA ARG A 103 -5.86 -12.12 10.16
C ARG A 103 -5.97 -12.98 11.42
N GLU A 104 -4.89 -13.11 12.18
CA GLU A 104 -4.82 -13.99 13.34
C GLU A 104 -5.54 -13.41 14.57
N LEU A 105 -5.49 -12.08 14.75
CA LEU A 105 -6.04 -11.42 15.91
C LEU A 105 -7.35 -10.68 15.63
N GLY A 106 -7.79 -10.63 14.38
CA GLY A 106 -9.06 -9.99 14.00
C GLY A 106 -9.11 -8.48 14.26
N ILE A 107 -7.96 -7.81 14.36
CA ILE A 107 -7.88 -6.37 14.62
C ILE A 107 -7.93 -5.57 13.32
N THR A 108 -8.57 -4.40 13.36
CA THR A 108 -8.54 -3.47 12.25
C THR A 108 -7.20 -2.76 12.19
N VAL A 109 -6.53 -2.78 11.03
CA VAL A 109 -5.29 -2.03 10.81
C VAL A 109 -5.58 -0.85 9.89
N ILE A 110 -5.26 0.36 10.34
CA ILE A 110 -5.36 1.59 9.55
C ILE A 110 -3.93 2.05 9.25
N VAL A 111 -3.59 2.13 7.96
CA VAL A 111 -2.28 2.55 7.49
C VAL A 111 -2.39 3.93 6.86
N ILE A 112 -1.60 4.87 7.34
CA ILE A 112 -1.43 6.19 6.74
C ILE A 112 -0.13 6.15 5.95
N THR A 113 -0.20 6.37 4.65
CA THR A 113 0.96 6.33 3.76
C THR A 113 0.67 7.12 2.49
N HIS A 114 1.71 7.62 1.87
CA HIS A 114 1.69 8.18 0.51
C HIS A 114 2.22 7.18 -0.54
N GLU A 115 2.63 5.99 -0.13
CA GLU A 115 3.15 4.95 -1.02
C GLU A 115 2.00 4.08 -1.57
N MET A 116 1.67 4.23 -2.85
CA MET A 116 0.59 3.47 -3.49
C MET A 116 0.83 1.97 -3.46
N ALA A 117 2.09 1.53 -3.63
CA ALA A 117 2.47 0.13 -3.55
C ALA A 117 2.15 -0.53 -2.19
N VAL A 118 2.26 0.23 -1.09
CA VAL A 118 1.85 -0.25 0.24
C VAL A 118 0.35 -0.48 0.29
N ILE A 119 -0.45 0.47 -0.24
CA ILE A 119 -1.91 0.36 -0.25
C ILE A 119 -2.36 -0.87 -1.05
N GLU A 120 -1.82 -1.05 -2.26
CA GLU A 120 -2.14 -2.22 -3.10
C GLU A 120 -1.77 -3.55 -2.45
N SER A 121 -0.66 -3.58 -1.69
CA SER A 121 -0.14 -4.84 -1.16
C SER A 121 -0.92 -5.38 0.04
N ILE A 122 -1.48 -4.51 0.91
CA ILE A 122 -2.05 -4.94 2.18
C ILE A 122 -3.45 -4.43 2.48
N CYS A 123 -3.93 -3.38 1.80
CA CYS A 123 -5.20 -2.75 2.13
C CYS A 123 -6.36 -3.32 1.32
N ASP A 124 -7.51 -3.55 1.96
CA ASP A 124 -8.76 -3.92 1.29
C ASP A 124 -9.55 -2.68 0.84
N ARG A 125 -9.43 -1.59 1.62
CA ARG A 125 -10.11 -0.32 1.39
C ARG A 125 -9.13 0.83 1.50
N VAL A 126 -9.42 1.91 0.76
CA VAL A 126 -8.64 3.15 0.80
C VAL A 126 -9.56 4.35 0.95
N ALA A 127 -9.07 5.38 1.63
CA ALA A 127 -9.65 6.71 1.66
C ALA A 127 -8.57 7.71 1.26
N ILE A 128 -8.82 8.48 0.22
CA ILE A 128 -7.93 9.54 -0.24
C ILE A 128 -8.34 10.82 0.47
N ILE A 129 -7.37 11.43 1.14
CA ILE A 129 -7.57 12.67 1.91
C ILE A 129 -6.92 13.82 1.15
N ASP A 130 -7.68 14.88 0.94
CA ASP A 130 -7.23 16.13 0.33
C ASP A 130 -7.76 17.30 1.15
N HIS A 131 -6.91 18.28 1.45
CA HIS A 131 -7.27 19.46 2.26
C HIS A 131 -8.10 19.13 3.51
N SER A 132 -7.69 18.10 4.26
CA SER A 132 -8.36 17.60 5.49
C SER A 132 -9.77 17.04 5.28
N HIS A 133 -10.17 16.75 4.05
CA HIS A 133 -11.45 16.12 3.71
C HIS A 133 -11.21 14.81 2.98
N ILE A 134 -12.15 13.87 3.11
CA ILE A 134 -12.13 12.63 2.34
C ILE A 134 -12.62 12.97 0.92
N ALA A 135 -11.69 12.99 -0.04
CA ALA A 135 -12.00 13.25 -1.45
C ALA A 135 -12.65 12.02 -2.11
N GLU A 136 -12.19 10.83 -1.75
CA GLU A 136 -12.72 9.58 -2.29
C GLU A 136 -12.46 8.43 -1.32
N SER A 137 -13.37 7.45 -1.24
CA SER A 137 -13.16 6.23 -0.45
C SER A 137 -13.88 5.04 -1.08
N GLY A 138 -13.28 3.85 -0.98
CA GLY A 138 -13.84 2.62 -1.54
C GLY A 138 -12.91 1.43 -1.38
N LYS A 139 -13.19 0.36 -2.15
CA LYS A 139 -12.26 -0.77 -2.24
C LYS A 139 -11.03 -0.36 -3.06
N VAL A 140 -9.88 -0.87 -2.69
CA VAL A 140 -8.61 -0.59 -3.40
C VAL A 140 -8.76 -0.95 -4.89
N SER A 141 -9.30 -2.11 -5.21
CA SER A 141 -9.51 -2.55 -6.61
C SER A 141 -10.38 -1.59 -7.44
N GLU A 142 -11.41 -0.99 -6.85
CA GLU A 142 -12.31 -0.06 -7.54
C GLU A 142 -11.64 1.29 -7.79
N ILE A 143 -10.99 1.84 -6.74
CA ILE A 143 -10.37 3.17 -6.82
C ILE A 143 -9.13 3.16 -7.71
N PHE A 144 -8.33 2.08 -7.65
CA PHE A 144 -7.13 1.96 -8.49
C PHE A 144 -7.46 1.71 -9.96
N SER A 145 -8.58 1.03 -10.26
CA SER A 145 -9.03 0.82 -11.64
C SER A 145 -9.65 2.05 -12.28
N GLY A 146 -10.30 2.93 -11.50
CA GLY A 146 -11.00 4.11 -12.02
C GLY A 146 -11.25 5.17 -10.96
N PRO A 147 -10.23 5.95 -10.58
CA PRO A 147 -10.39 7.01 -9.59
C PRO A 147 -11.33 8.10 -10.11
N LYS A 148 -12.32 8.50 -9.29
CA LYS A 148 -13.32 9.51 -9.63
C LYS A 148 -12.85 10.91 -9.29
N SER A 149 -12.13 11.06 -8.16
CA SER A 149 -11.60 12.35 -7.71
C SER A 149 -10.40 12.79 -8.54
N GLU A 150 -10.20 14.10 -8.68
CA GLU A 150 -9.03 14.65 -9.38
C GLU A 150 -7.73 14.30 -8.67
N ILE A 151 -7.70 14.42 -7.34
CA ILE A 151 -6.53 14.04 -6.54
C ILE A 151 -6.27 12.53 -6.61
N GLY A 152 -7.30 11.69 -6.65
CA GLY A 152 -7.16 10.24 -6.84
C GLY A 152 -6.50 9.91 -8.17
N ARG A 153 -6.91 10.59 -9.25
CA ARG A 153 -6.28 10.48 -10.58
C ARG A 153 -4.83 10.95 -10.54
N GLN A 154 -4.53 12.04 -9.86
CA GLN A 154 -3.17 12.54 -9.71
C GLN A 154 -2.26 11.56 -8.95
N LEU A 155 -2.72 11.02 -7.83
CA LEU A 155 -1.95 10.10 -7.00
C LEU A 155 -1.73 8.75 -7.69
N ILE A 156 -2.77 8.17 -8.28
CA ILE A 156 -2.71 6.83 -8.85
C ILE A 156 -2.11 6.84 -10.27
N LEU A 157 -2.45 7.85 -11.07
CA LEU A 157 -1.99 7.97 -12.45
C LEU A 157 -0.77 8.89 -12.58
N GLY A 158 -0.59 9.83 -11.67
CA GLY A 158 0.44 10.87 -11.71
C GLY A 158 1.84 10.36 -11.44
N GLU A 159 2.02 9.33 -10.61
CA GLU A 159 3.33 8.70 -10.42
C GLU A 159 3.88 8.10 -11.73
N THR A 160 2.98 7.69 -12.62
CA THR A 160 3.33 7.21 -13.96
C THR A 160 3.43 8.35 -14.99
N LEU A 161 2.84 9.53 -14.74
CA LEU A 161 2.93 10.72 -15.62
C LEU A 161 4.22 11.51 -15.41
N GLY A 162 4.91 11.33 -14.28
CA GLY A 162 6.17 12.03 -13.96
C GLY A 162 7.37 11.65 -14.83
N GLN A 163 7.35 10.53 -15.52
CA GLN A 163 8.32 10.22 -16.56
C GLN A 163 7.95 11.00 -17.83
N LYS A 164 8.42 12.24 -17.92
CA LYS A 164 8.46 12.98 -19.19
C LYS A 164 9.36 12.23 -20.17
N THR A 165 8.76 11.28 -20.88
CA THR A 165 9.43 10.75 -22.08
C THR A 165 9.55 11.91 -23.08
N SER A 166 10.75 12.12 -23.64
CA SER A 166 11.13 13.24 -24.51
C SER A 166 10.40 13.27 -25.88
N PHE A 167 9.32 12.54 -26.04
CA PHE A 167 8.47 12.53 -27.22
C PHE A 167 7.37 13.59 -27.13
N ALA A 168 7.78 14.86 -27.07
CA ALA A 168 6.91 16.02 -26.79
C ALA A 168 5.86 16.34 -27.86
N ARG A 169 5.66 15.51 -28.90
CA ARG A 169 4.69 15.75 -29.99
C ARG A 169 3.83 14.55 -30.38
N ALA A 170 3.95 13.40 -29.73
CA ALA A 170 3.14 12.23 -30.02
C ALA A 170 1.94 12.14 -29.06
N ARG A 171 0.75 11.84 -29.58
CA ARG A 171 -0.39 11.47 -28.73
C ARG A 171 -0.07 10.15 -28.03
N GLN A 172 -0.17 10.12 -26.71
CA GLN A 172 0.08 8.94 -25.90
C GLN A 172 -1.26 8.33 -25.48
N ILE A 173 -1.35 7.01 -25.60
CA ILE A 173 -2.48 6.23 -25.08
C ILE A 173 -1.96 5.39 -23.92
N ARG A 174 -2.61 5.48 -22.77
CA ARG A 174 -2.36 4.59 -21.64
C ARG A 174 -3.40 3.48 -21.64
N VAL A 175 -2.94 2.24 -21.59
CA VAL A 175 -3.79 1.06 -21.44
C VAL A 175 -3.53 0.49 -20.05
N ILE A 176 -4.59 0.36 -19.25
CA ILE A 176 -4.53 -0.22 -17.91
C ILE A 176 -5.16 -1.61 -17.99
N PHE A 177 -4.39 -2.63 -17.59
CA PHE A 177 -4.86 -4.01 -17.53
C PHE A 177 -5.25 -4.36 -16.09
N ASN A 178 -6.48 -4.83 -15.87
CA ASN A 178 -6.81 -5.53 -14.63
C ASN A 178 -6.21 -6.93 -14.74
N GLY A 179 -5.59 -7.42 -13.67
CA GLY A 179 -4.80 -8.67 -13.67
C GLY A 179 -5.51 -9.95 -14.14
N GLN A 180 -6.83 -9.91 -14.45
CA GLN A 180 -7.58 -11.04 -15.02
C GLN A 180 -7.44 -11.16 -16.54
N GLU A 181 -6.99 -10.13 -17.23
CA GLU A 181 -6.94 -10.07 -18.72
C GLU A 181 -5.53 -10.14 -19.28
N SER A 182 -4.52 -10.36 -18.44
CA SER A 182 -3.12 -10.35 -18.84
C SER A 182 -2.70 -11.54 -19.72
N SER A 183 -3.55 -12.54 -19.91
CA SER A 183 -3.29 -13.72 -20.74
C SER A 183 -3.62 -13.54 -22.24
N GLU A 184 -4.36 -12.49 -22.61
CA GLU A 184 -4.70 -12.23 -24.00
C GLU A 184 -3.73 -11.24 -24.66
N PRO A 185 -3.36 -11.44 -25.95
CA PRO A 185 -2.45 -10.56 -26.68
C PRO A 185 -3.15 -9.25 -27.12
N ILE A 186 -3.72 -8.51 -26.17
CA ILE A 186 -4.55 -7.32 -26.41
C ILE A 186 -3.76 -6.23 -27.15
N ILE A 187 -2.51 -5.98 -26.75
CA ILE A 187 -1.64 -4.97 -27.39
C ILE A 187 -1.35 -5.35 -28.84
N SER A 188 -1.02 -6.60 -29.09
CA SER A 188 -0.76 -7.11 -30.46
C SER A 188 -2.01 -7.00 -31.34
N ASN A 189 -3.17 -7.35 -30.81
CA ASN A 189 -4.44 -7.25 -31.52
C ASN A 189 -4.84 -5.79 -31.77
N MET A 190 -4.59 -4.88 -30.82
CA MET A 190 -4.82 -3.45 -30.99
C MET A 190 -3.91 -2.83 -32.07
N VAL A 191 -2.63 -3.18 -32.07
CA VAL A 191 -1.67 -2.72 -33.09
C VAL A 191 -2.04 -3.26 -34.46
N LEU A 192 -2.43 -4.53 -34.58
CA LEU A 192 -2.90 -5.14 -35.82
C LEU A 192 -4.19 -4.49 -36.34
N ALA A 193 -5.14 -4.18 -35.47
CA ALA A 193 -6.36 -3.47 -35.83
C ALA A 193 -6.07 -2.05 -36.36
N CYS A 194 -5.15 -1.32 -35.70
CA CYS A 194 -4.74 0.02 -36.13
C CYS A 194 -3.96 0.00 -37.45
N SER A 195 -3.17 -1.03 -37.73
CA SER A 195 -2.39 -1.16 -39.00
C SER A 195 -3.26 -1.47 -40.22
N ARG A 196 -4.44 -2.05 -40.02
CA ARG A 196 -5.39 -2.39 -41.11
C ARG A 196 -6.31 -1.24 -41.55
N ILE A 197 -6.27 -0.09 -40.89
CA ILE A 197 -7.09 1.05 -41.27
C ILE A 197 -6.40 1.81 -42.41
N PRO A 198 -7.00 1.90 -43.62
CA PRO A 198 -6.39 2.63 -44.73
C PRO A 198 -6.33 4.14 -44.38
N THR A 199 -5.19 4.73 -44.72
CA THR A 199 -4.94 6.17 -44.54
C THR A 199 -5.80 6.96 -45.53
N ILE A 200 -6.85 7.62 -45.06
CA ILE A 200 -7.60 8.60 -45.88
C ILE A 200 -6.95 9.96 -45.63
N SER A 201 -6.63 10.66 -46.74
CA SER A 201 -5.98 11.97 -46.67
C SER A 201 -6.78 12.94 -45.80
N GLY A 202 -6.14 13.50 -44.78
CA GLY A 202 -6.69 14.52 -43.89
C GLY A 202 -7.17 14.07 -42.52
N ALA A 203 -7.45 12.79 -42.26
CA ALA A 203 -7.83 12.30 -40.95
C ALA A 203 -6.62 11.57 -40.27
N ARG A 204 -6.27 12.00 -39.06
CA ARG A 204 -5.17 11.36 -38.35
C ARG A 204 -5.55 9.93 -37.98
N ARG A 205 -4.65 9.00 -38.20
CA ARG A 205 -4.80 7.54 -38.08
C ARG A 205 -5.44 7.06 -36.76
N TRP A 206 -5.24 7.82 -35.70
CA TRP A 206 -5.69 7.50 -34.35
C TRP A 206 -7.14 7.89 -34.04
N ASP A 207 -7.67 8.90 -34.73
CA ASP A 207 -9.05 9.37 -34.48
C ASP A 207 -10.10 8.33 -34.91
N ARG A 208 -9.71 7.33 -35.71
CA ARG A 208 -10.58 6.26 -36.23
C ARG A 208 -10.55 4.96 -35.45
N CYS A 209 -9.47 4.64 -34.77
CA CYS A 209 -9.45 3.47 -33.89
C CYS A 209 -10.51 3.58 -32.78
N PHE A 210 -10.85 4.80 -32.39
CA PHE A 210 -11.85 5.09 -31.36
C PHE A 210 -13.31 5.02 -31.85
N CYS A 211 -13.60 5.39 -33.10
CA CYS A 211 -14.95 5.39 -33.63
C CYS A 211 -15.49 4.00 -34.03
N SER A 212 -14.62 3.02 -34.32
CA SER A 212 -15.03 1.67 -34.72
C SER A 212 -15.39 0.75 -33.54
N SER A 213 -15.13 1.19 -32.31
CA SER A 213 -15.27 0.38 -31.09
C SER A 213 -16.72 0.07 -30.68
N ARG A 214 -17.72 0.65 -31.37
CA ARG A 214 -19.12 0.30 -31.09
C ARG A 214 -19.56 -1.08 -31.61
N ARG A 215 -18.71 -1.81 -32.33
CA ARG A 215 -19.10 -3.11 -32.95
C ARG A 215 -18.24 -4.29 -32.51
N THR A 216 -17.22 -4.11 -31.72
CA THR A 216 -16.43 -5.25 -31.25
C THR A 216 -16.59 -5.43 -29.75
N ARG A 217 -17.12 -6.57 -29.36
CA ARG A 217 -17.30 -7.10 -28.00
C ARG A 217 -15.99 -7.15 -27.16
N TRP A 218 -14.94 -6.50 -27.66
CA TRP A 218 -13.54 -6.57 -27.21
C TRP A 218 -13.16 -5.56 -26.14
N MET A 219 -14.06 -4.59 -25.80
CA MET A 219 -13.74 -3.52 -24.86
C MET A 219 -14.47 -3.60 -23.51
N GLN A 220 -15.10 -4.72 -23.18
CA GLN A 220 -15.62 -4.92 -21.83
C GLN A 220 -14.46 -5.35 -20.92
N GLY A 221 -13.73 -4.40 -20.38
CA GLY A 221 -12.64 -4.63 -19.43
C GLY A 221 -11.40 -3.77 -19.62
N VAL A 222 -11.28 -3.06 -20.73
CA VAL A 222 -10.15 -2.15 -20.98
C VAL A 222 -10.62 -0.71 -20.83
N SER A 223 -10.20 -0.03 -19.77
CA SER A 223 -10.42 1.42 -19.61
C SER A 223 -9.25 2.16 -20.25
N ALA A 224 -9.48 2.71 -21.45
CA ALA A 224 -8.55 3.64 -22.08
C ALA A 224 -8.86 5.06 -21.62
N ILE A 225 -7.89 5.74 -21.01
CA ILE A 225 -8.00 7.16 -20.64
C ILE A 225 -7.19 7.96 -21.66
N ILE A 226 -7.88 8.83 -22.38
CA ILE A 226 -7.30 9.75 -23.40
C ILE A 226 -6.91 11.07 -22.72
#